data_78c8f972839184478da150c3bc58901a
#
_entry.id   78c8f972839184478da150c3bc58901a
#
_cell.length_a   1.000
_cell.length_b   1.000
_cell.length_c   1.000
_cell.angle_alpha   90.00
_cell.angle_beta   90.00
_cell.angle_gamma   90.00
#
_symmetry.space_group_name_H-M   'P 1'
#
loop_
_entity.id
_entity.type
_entity.pdbx_description
1 polymer ?
#
loop_
_entity_poly.entity_id
_entity_poly.type
_entity_poly.pdbx_seq_one_letter_code
_entity_poly.pdbx_strand_id
1 'polypeptide(L)'
;MRMKKTLAVIAGVVVIGGLGFVGVKMGYNASQSGEFQAPESATMTGKTAIERGKYLALAGDCVACHTAPGGGKPFAGGYGLNTPFGTIYATNITPDKETGIGGWTDQQFINAVRNGKGINGENLYPAMPYNVYAKVSDQDLKDIKAYLNTVPAVHYDGPKTDLPFPYNIRLMMFGWNLLFLNTAPFKADPAQSAEWNRGAYLVEGLGHCTSCHTAKNPLGGDNFGVHLQGGELQGWFAPEITGNVRQGLGDWSNDEIVQYLKTGANARTVASGPMAEAVTNSLQHLSDSDLHAIAVYLKSLPGSKDESAPLAKNSAMENGKALYADNCAACHQNSGEGVHNMVPALKGNNGVQASQPTNILHVLMNGAQGAATASNPTSADMPEFGWKMTDQQMADVSTYIRNAWGNQAPAVSKDDVAKARKTQDGAAALHNPAP
;
A
#
# COMPACT_ATOMS: atom_id res chain seq x y z
N MET A 1 25.81 -38.58 -28.82
CA MET A 1 25.72 -37.50 -29.85
C MET A 1 24.32 -36.94 -30.01
N ARG A 2 23.23 -37.71 -30.01
CA ARG A 2 21.84 -37.23 -30.11
C ARG A 2 21.39 -36.28 -28.97
N MET A 3 21.71 -36.62 -27.71
CA MET A 3 21.30 -35.82 -26.54
C MET A 3 21.90 -34.41 -26.51
N LYS A 4 23.16 -34.22 -26.96
CA LYS A 4 23.79 -32.88 -27.06
C LYS A 4 23.14 -32.01 -28.15
N LYS A 5 22.69 -32.62 -29.28
CA LYS A 5 21.97 -31.89 -30.34
C LYS A 5 20.57 -31.47 -29.87
N THR A 6 19.85 -32.29 -29.11
CA THR A 6 18.54 -31.96 -28.55
C THR A 6 18.63 -30.84 -27.53
N LEU A 7 19.60 -30.87 -26.60
CA LEU A 7 19.87 -29.80 -25.66
C LEU A 7 20.21 -28.46 -26.34
N ALA A 8 21.04 -28.50 -27.44
CA ALA A 8 21.36 -27.28 -28.17
C ALA A 8 20.15 -26.70 -28.91
N VAL A 9 19.26 -27.54 -29.44
CA VAL A 9 18.01 -27.09 -30.08
C VAL A 9 17.05 -26.50 -29.07
N ILE A 10 16.87 -27.12 -27.90
CA ILE A 10 16.03 -26.58 -26.82
C ILE A 10 16.59 -25.25 -26.32
N ALA A 11 17.92 -25.15 -26.10
CA ALA A 11 18.55 -23.90 -25.72
C ALA A 11 18.36 -22.81 -26.76
N GLY A 12 18.50 -23.15 -28.07
CA GLY A 12 18.26 -22.22 -29.15
C GLY A 12 16.82 -21.71 -29.23
N VAL A 13 15.83 -22.59 -29.04
CA VAL A 13 14.41 -22.23 -29.03
C VAL A 13 14.06 -21.33 -27.83
N VAL A 14 14.62 -21.61 -26.66
CA VAL A 14 14.44 -20.78 -25.45
C VAL A 14 15.07 -19.39 -25.64
N VAL A 15 16.26 -19.30 -26.24
CA VAL A 15 16.93 -18.02 -26.51
C VAL A 15 16.16 -17.21 -27.57
N ILE A 16 15.73 -17.82 -28.66
CA ILE A 16 14.98 -17.14 -29.73
C ILE A 16 13.58 -16.71 -29.19
N GLY A 17 12.91 -17.58 -28.45
CA GLY A 17 11.64 -17.25 -27.81
C GLY A 17 11.78 -16.12 -26.79
N GLY A 18 12.86 -16.14 -25.99
CA GLY A 18 13.18 -15.09 -25.04
C GLY A 18 13.48 -13.75 -25.72
N LEU A 19 14.30 -13.73 -26.77
CA LEU A 19 14.59 -12.52 -27.56
C LEU A 19 13.34 -11.99 -28.26
N GLY A 20 12.49 -12.87 -28.79
CA GLY A 20 11.21 -12.50 -29.40
C GLY A 20 10.28 -11.86 -28.39
N PHE A 21 10.13 -12.43 -27.20
CA PHE A 21 9.34 -11.86 -26.10
C PHE A 21 9.86 -10.49 -25.67
N VAL A 22 11.17 -10.34 -25.49
CA VAL A 22 11.82 -9.06 -25.16
C VAL A 22 11.51 -8.01 -26.23
N GLY A 23 11.68 -8.34 -27.50
CA GLY A 23 11.43 -7.44 -28.62
C GLY A 23 9.96 -6.99 -28.69
N VAL A 24 9.02 -7.92 -28.55
CA VAL A 24 7.57 -7.63 -28.55
C VAL A 24 7.20 -6.76 -27.35
N LYS A 25 7.68 -7.07 -26.14
CA LYS A 25 7.37 -6.28 -24.93
C LYS A 25 7.98 -4.88 -25.00
N MET A 26 9.21 -4.73 -25.49
CA MET A 26 9.83 -3.41 -25.68
C MET A 26 9.09 -2.61 -26.76
N GLY A 27 8.71 -3.22 -27.86
CA GLY A 27 7.91 -2.59 -28.91
C GLY A 27 6.53 -2.16 -28.42
N TYR A 28 5.85 -3.01 -27.64
CA TYR A 28 4.58 -2.68 -27.00
C TYR A 28 4.73 -1.48 -26.05
N ASN A 29 5.69 -1.50 -25.14
CA ASN A 29 5.92 -0.40 -24.21
C ASN A 29 6.27 0.91 -24.94
N ALA A 30 7.08 0.86 -25.98
CA ALA A 30 7.40 2.03 -26.81
C ALA A 30 6.17 2.59 -27.55
N SER A 31 5.27 1.73 -28.03
CA SER A 31 4.04 2.15 -28.73
C SER A 31 3.01 2.78 -27.79
N GLN A 32 3.10 2.52 -26.46
CA GLN A 32 2.18 3.05 -25.46
C GLN A 32 2.69 4.32 -24.76
N SER A 33 3.88 4.81 -25.10
CA SER A 33 4.53 5.98 -24.47
C SER A 33 4.01 7.34 -24.94
N GLY A 34 2.76 7.44 -25.40
CA GLY A 34 2.13 8.69 -25.81
C GLY A 34 1.68 9.56 -24.63
N GLU A 35 1.68 10.89 -24.83
CA GLU A 35 0.99 11.80 -23.91
C GLU A 35 -0.50 11.45 -23.86
N PHE A 36 -1.05 11.37 -22.66
CA PHE A 36 -2.50 11.22 -22.44
C PHE A 36 -2.96 12.24 -21.42
N GLN A 37 -4.25 12.56 -21.45
CA GLN A 37 -4.85 13.47 -20.47
C GLN A 37 -5.44 12.66 -19.31
N ALA A 38 -5.14 13.11 -18.09
CA ALA A 38 -5.82 12.59 -16.90
C ALA A 38 -7.31 12.90 -16.98
N PRO A 39 -8.19 12.07 -16.40
CA PRO A 39 -9.59 12.40 -16.23
C PRO A 39 -9.77 13.73 -15.50
N GLU A 40 -10.67 14.58 -15.99
CA GLU A 40 -10.93 15.89 -15.41
C GLU A 40 -11.33 15.78 -13.93
N SER A 41 -10.90 16.76 -13.15
CA SER A 41 -11.27 16.93 -11.75
C SER A 41 -11.72 18.38 -11.51
N ALA A 42 -12.91 18.54 -10.96
CA ALA A 42 -13.41 19.86 -10.54
C ALA A 42 -12.45 20.54 -9.55
N THR A 43 -11.72 19.75 -8.75
CA THR A 43 -10.71 20.22 -7.81
C THR A 43 -9.55 20.92 -8.50
N MET A 44 -9.25 20.58 -9.75
CA MET A 44 -8.11 21.10 -10.53
C MET A 44 -8.45 22.32 -11.36
N THR A 45 -9.75 22.58 -11.60
CA THR A 45 -10.22 23.65 -12.47
C THR A 45 -9.78 25.01 -11.91
N GLY A 46 -9.21 25.84 -12.77
CA GLY A 46 -8.80 27.21 -12.43
C GLY A 46 -7.54 27.32 -11.56
N LYS A 47 -6.90 26.22 -11.18
CA LYS A 47 -5.67 26.23 -10.38
C LYS A 47 -4.42 26.38 -11.25
N THR A 48 -3.38 27.00 -10.66
CA THR A 48 -2.04 27.07 -11.25
C THR A 48 -1.38 25.69 -11.25
N ALA A 49 -0.33 25.51 -12.06
CA ALA A 49 0.47 24.28 -12.08
C ALA A 49 1.01 23.91 -10.69
N ILE A 50 1.47 24.88 -9.92
CA ILE A 50 2.00 24.68 -8.55
C ILE A 50 0.89 24.19 -7.60
N GLU A 51 -0.30 24.80 -7.66
CA GLU A 51 -1.45 24.38 -6.82
C GLU A 51 -1.95 22.99 -7.18
N ARG A 52 -2.02 22.67 -8.48
CA ARG A 52 -2.34 21.32 -8.93
C ARG A 52 -1.25 20.33 -8.48
N GLY A 53 0.01 20.68 -8.68
CA GLY A 53 1.15 19.86 -8.28
C GLY A 53 1.19 19.58 -6.78
N LYS A 54 0.88 20.58 -5.95
CA LYS A 54 0.75 20.37 -4.49
C LYS A 54 -0.33 19.34 -4.16
N TYR A 55 -1.50 19.48 -4.77
CA TYR A 55 -2.61 18.55 -4.56
C TYR A 55 -2.26 17.13 -5.02
N LEU A 56 -1.62 17.00 -6.19
CA LEU A 56 -1.22 15.72 -6.75
C LEU A 56 -0.08 15.06 -5.94
N ALA A 57 0.87 15.85 -5.43
CA ALA A 57 1.93 15.34 -4.56
C ALA A 57 1.37 14.81 -3.23
N LEU A 58 0.32 15.46 -2.69
CA LEU A 58 -0.42 14.96 -1.54
C LEU A 58 -1.18 13.67 -1.89
N ALA A 59 -1.90 13.65 -3.02
CA ALA A 59 -2.62 12.46 -3.48
C ALA A 59 -1.70 11.27 -3.74
N GLY A 60 -0.46 11.52 -4.18
CA GLY A 60 0.58 10.51 -4.40
C GLY A 60 1.39 10.15 -3.15
N ASP A 61 1.07 10.75 -2.00
CA ASP A 61 1.75 10.52 -0.71
C ASP A 61 3.28 10.58 -0.79
N CYS A 62 3.82 11.48 -1.62
CA CYS A 62 5.26 11.57 -1.86
C CYS A 62 6.05 11.83 -0.56
N VAL A 63 5.45 12.58 0.37
CA VAL A 63 6.09 12.96 1.63
C VAL A 63 6.34 11.78 2.55
N ALA A 64 5.47 10.76 2.56
CA ALA A 64 5.59 9.60 3.44
C ALA A 64 6.90 8.83 3.23
N CYS A 65 7.25 8.57 1.96
CA CYS A 65 8.50 7.87 1.63
C CYS A 65 9.70 8.83 1.57
N HIS A 66 9.51 10.06 1.08
CA HIS A 66 10.61 11.00 0.86
C HIS A 66 10.89 11.91 2.06
N THR A 67 10.56 11.46 3.29
CA THR A 67 10.88 12.14 4.54
C THR A 67 11.38 11.13 5.56
N ALA A 68 12.56 11.37 6.12
CA ALA A 68 13.06 10.48 7.17
C ALA A 68 12.20 10.56 8.43
N PRO A 69 11.93 9.43 9.11
CA PRO A 69 11.18 9.42 10.37
C PRO A 69 11.93 10.21 11.46
N GLY A 70 11.22 10.55 12.54
CA GLY A 70 11.84 11.22 13.68
C GLY A 70 12.19 12.69 13.45
N GLY A 71 11.48 13.40 12.56
CA GLY A 71 11.65 14.84 12.35
C GLY A 71 12.55 15.20 11.16
N GLY A 72 12.69 14.29 10.20
CA GLY A 72 13.34 14.59 8.92
C GLY A 72 12.67 15.76 8.18
N LYS A 73 13.46 16.47 7.37
CA LYS A 73 12.91 17.57 6.56
C LYS A 73 12.05 17.00 5.43
N PRO A 74 10.85 17.56 5.20
CA PRO A 74 9.95 17.08 4.15
C PRO A 74 10.63 17.00 2.79
N PHE A 75 10.42 15.90 2.08
CA PHE A 75 10.96 15.59 0.76
C PHE A 75 12.48 15.43 0.67
N ALA A 76 13.22 15.50 1.78
CA ALA A 76 14.67 15.34 1.77
C ALA A 76 15.14 13.87 1.67
N GLY A 77 14.23 12.91 1.69
CA GLY A 77 14.56 11.49 1.62
C GLY A 77 14.99 10.90 2.97
N GLY A 78 15.67 9.74 2.93
CA GLY A 78 16.21 9.08 4.11
C GLY A 78 15.27 8.06 4.78
N TYR A 79 14.02 7.93 4.32
CA TYR A 79 13.16 6.83 4.76
C TYR A 79 13.67 5.49 4.24
N GLY A 80 13.84 4.52 5.13
CA GLY A 80 14.26 3.16 4.81
C GLY A 80 13.09 2.21 4.71
N LEU A 81 12.75 1.79 3.49
CA LEU A 81 11.75 0.77 3.25
C LEU A 81 12.39 -0.62 3.40
N ASN A 82 12.00 -1.35 4.44
CA ASN A 82 12.43 -2.71 4.65
C ASN A 82 11.64 -3.67 3.75
N THR A 83 12.36 -4.46 2.98
CA THR A 83 11.79 -5.46 2.07
C THR A 83 12.39 -6.84 2.36
N PRO A 84 11.79 -7.93 1.88
CA PRO A 84 12.43 -9.26 1.95
C PRO A 84 13.79 -9.35 1.25
N PHE A 85 14.14 -8.34 0.44
CA PHE A 85 15.38 -8.27 -0.34
C PHE A 85 16.45 -7.39 0.29
N GLY A 86 16.14 -6.68 1.38
CA GLY A 86 16.99 -5.71 2.06
C GLY A 86 16.31 -4.32 2.16
N THR A 87 17.06 -3.32 2.65
CA THR A 87 16.53 -1.97 2.87
C THR A 87 16.79 -1.07 1.67
N ILE A 88 15.72 -0.43 1.18
CA ILE A 88 15.78 0.55 0.09
C ILE A 88 15.48 1.92 0.67
N TYR A 89 16.43 2.85 0.55
CA TYR A 89 16.27 4.20 1.06
C TYR A 89 15.72 5.15 -0.02
N ALA A 90 14.71 5.94 0.39
CA ALA A 90 14.14 6.98 -0.45
C ALA A 90 15.12 8.14 -0.61
N THR A 91 15.19 8.68 -1.83
CA THR A 91 16.10 9.75 -2.21
C THR A 91 15.55 11.13 -1.89
N ASN A 92 16.42 12.14 -1.85
CA ASN A 92 16.05 13.54 -1.78
C ASN A 92 15.36 13.99 -3.08
N ILE A 93 14.13 14.52 -2.96
CA ILE A 93 13.35 15.08 -4.08
C ILE A 93 13.07 16.59 -3.88
N THR A 94 13.83 17.26 -2.98
CA THR A 94 13.83 18.73 -2.89
C THR A 94 14.54 19.34 -4.10
N PRO A 95 14.37 20.66 -4.36
CA PRO A 95 15.05 21.34 -5.46
C PRO A 95 16.55 21.65 -5.20
N ASP A 96 17.20 20.89 -4.32
CA ASP A 96 18.65 20.93 -4.20
C ASP A 96 19.30 20.40 -5.49
N LYS A 97 20.32 21.12 -5.99
CA LYS A 97 20.93 20.81 -7.28
C LYS A 97 21.94 19.67 -7.24
N GLU A 98 22.49 19.37 -6.08
CA GLU A 98 23.55 18.37 -5.90
C GLU A 98 22.98 17.03 -5.43
N THR A 99 22.11 17.06 -4.44
CA THR A 99 21.57 15.85 -3.81
C THR A 99 20.09 15.58 -4.10
N GLY A 100 19.38 16.56 -4.67
CA GLY A 100 17.95 16.50 -4.99
C GLY A 100 17.66 16.51 -6.49
N ILE A 101 16.48 17.00 -6.85
CA ILE A 101 15.99 17.04 -8.23
C ILE A 101 16.10 18.42 -8.89
N GLY A 102 16.75 19.41 -8.24
CA GLY A 102 16.79 20.80 -8.71
C GLY A 102 17.47 21.00 -10.07
N GLY A 103 18.34 20.08 -10.48
CA GLY A 103 18.97 20.07 -11.81
C GLY A 103 18.27 19.23 -12.86
N TRP A 104 17.15 18.56 -12.54
CA TRP A 104 16.48 17.62 -13.43
C TRP A 104 15.57 18.33 -14.43
N THR A 105 15.57 17.87 -15.69
CA THR A 105 14.55 18.24 -16.67
C THR A 105 13.22 17.57 -16.35
N ASP A 106 12.12 18.05 -16.92
CA ASP A 106 10.80 17.41 -16.77
C ASP A 106 10.82 15.98 -17.27
N GLN A 107 11.50 15.73 -18.41
CA GLN A 107 11.60 14.39 -18.96
C GLN A 107 12.38 13.42 -18.07
N GLN A 108 13.43 13.87 -17.39
CA GLN A 108 14.17 13.04 -16.44
C GLN A 108 13.31 12.68 -15.24
N PHE A 109 12.53 13.64 -14.73
CA PHE A 109 11.58 13.39 -13.63
C PHE A 109 10.49 12.41 -14.05
N ILE A 110 9.86 12.61 -15.22
CA ILE A 110 8.85 11.70 -15.78
C ILE A 110 9.45 10.29 -15.96
N ASN A 111 10.66 10.18 -16.49
CA ASN A 111 11.32 8.89 -16.68
C ASN A 111 11.58 8.17 -15.34
N ALA A 112 11.94 8.89 -14.30
CA ALA A 112 12.14 8.29 -12.98
C ALA A 112 10.81 7.77 -12.41
N VAL A 113 9.77 8.59 -12.42
CA VAL A 113 8.49 8.27 -11.77
C VAL A 113 7.70 7.22 -12.56
N ARG A 114 7.70 7.27 -13.91
CA ARG A 114 6.89 6.35 -14.74
C ARG A 114 7.65 5.13 -15.24
N ASN A 115 8.93 5.28 -15.55
CA ASN A 115 9.71 4.26 -16.22
C ASN A 115 10.76 3.62 -15.31
N GLY A 116 10.88 4.07 -14.06
CA GLY A 116 11.89 3.58 -13.12
C GLY A 116 13.32 3.79 -13.62
N LYS A 117 13.60 4.95 -14.27
CA LYS A 117 14.92 5.30 -14.80
C LYS A 117 15.48 6.51 -14.05
N GLY A 118 16.59 6.32 -13.34
CA GLY A 118 17.30 7.42 -12.70
C GLY A 118 17.96 8.38 -13.69
N ILE A 119 18.55 9.45 -13.16
CA ILE A 119 19.11 10.56 -13.98
C ILE A 119 20.19 10.08 -14.98
N ASN A 120 20.95 9.07 -14.60
CA ASN A 120 22.01 8.50 -15.45
C ASN A 120 21.53 7.29 -16.27
N GLY A 121 20.21 7.05 -16.35
CA GLY A 121 19.60 5.94 -17.07
C GLY A 121 19.62 4.59 -16.32
N GLU A 122 20.11 4.56 -15.08
CA GLU A 122 20.09 3.37 -14.23
C GLU A 122 18.65 2.93 -13.91
N ASN A 123 18.45 1.62 -13.76
CA ASN A 123 17.16 1.12 -13.29
C ASN A 123 16.97 1.43 -11.80
N LEU A 124 15.81 1.97 -11.45
CA LEU A 124 15.40 2.13 -10.05
C LEU A 124 14.81 0.81 -9.51
N TYR A 125 14.79 0.69 -8.19
CA TYR A 125 14.08 -0.41 -7.54
C TYR A 125 12.59 -0.09 -7.44
N PRO A 126 11.68 -1.09 -7.61
CA PRO A 126 10.23 -0.86 -7.60
C PRO A 126 9.64 -0.62 -6.20
N ALA A 127 10.48 -0.26 -5.23
CA ALA A 127 10.06 0.29 -3.94
C ALA A 127 9.35 1.66 -4.12
N MET A 128 9.86 2.51 -5.03
CA MET A 128 9.04 3.56 -5.62
C MET A 128 8.14 2.87 -6.68
N PRO A 129 6.82 2.89 -6.53
CA PRO A 129 5.93 2.06 -7.35
C PRO A 129 5.74 2.62 -8.77
N TYR A 130 6.84 2.77 -9.52
CA TYR A 130 6.81 3.29 -10.89
C TYR A 130 5.98 2.44 -11.84
N ASN A 131 5.80 1.15 -11.56
CA ASN A 131 4.88 0.27 -12.28
C ASN A 131 3.41 0.70 -12.15
N VAL A 132 3.05 1.35 -11.04
CA VAL A 132 1.74 1.94 -10.79
C VAL A 132 1.69 3.37 -11.33
N TYR A 133 2.69 4.19 -11.02
CA TYR A 133 2.81 5.56 -11.53
C TYR A 133 2.96 5.65 -13.05
N ALA A 134 3.24 4.54 -13.75
CA ALA A 134 3.18 4.46 -15.20
C ALA A 134 1.84 4.94 -15.79
N LYS A 135 0.77 4.89 -15.01
CA LYS A 135 -0.58 5.36 -15.38
C LYS A 135 -0.81 6.86 -15.15
N VAL A 136 0.12 7.59 -14.51
CA VAL A 136 -0.01 9.03 -14.25
C VAL A 136 0.33 9.83 -15.49
N SER A 137 -0.44 10.87 -15.79
CA SER A 137 -0.23 11.72 -16.97
C SER A 137 1.07 12.52 -16.90
N ASP A 138 1.65 12.84 -18.05
CA ASP A 138 2.84 13.69 -18.13
C ASP A 138 2.57 15.08 -17.54
N GLN A 139 1.36 15.61 -17.77
CA GLN A 139 0.98 16.93 -17.24
C GLN A 139 0.93 16.90 -15.71
N ASP A 140 0.32 15.87 -15.11
CA ASP A 140 0.26 15.75 -13.65
C ASP A 140 1.66 15.61 -13.04
N LEU A 141 2.57 14.87 -13.68
CA LEU A 141 3.95 14.76 -13.24
C LEU A 141 4.72 16.08 -13.39
N LYS A 142 4.50 16.84 -14.46
CA LYS A 142 5.08 18.20 -14.63
C LYS A 142 4.56 19.14 -13.54
N ASP A 143 3.27 19.08 -13.21
CA ASP A 143 2.67 19.87 -12.14
C ASP A 143 3.25 19.49 -10.77
N ILE A 144 3.40 18.19 -10.45
CA ILE A 144 4.07 17.72 -9.23
C ILE A 144 5.50 18.28 -9.15
N LYS A 145 6.27 18.17 -10.23
CA LYS A 145 7.64 18.71 -10.26
C LYS A 145 7.66 20.23 -10.08
N ALA A 146 6.71 20.95 -10.70
CA ALA A 146 6.59 22.40 -10.51
C ALA A 146 6.37 22.76 -9.03
N TYR A 147 5.54 22.00 -8.31
CA TYR A 147 5.36 22.16 -6.87
C TYR A 147 6.65 21.82 -6.09
N LEU A 148 7.27 20.66 -6.37
CA LEU A 148 8.50 20.25 -5.68
C LEU A 148 9.65 21.26 -5.88
N ASN A 149 9.66 22.00 -6.98
CA ASN A 149 10.61 23.09 -7.19
C ASN A 149 10.36 24.32 -6.30
N THR A 150 9.24 24.39 -5.60
CA THR A 150 8.90 25.49 -4.66
C THR A 150 9.15 25.15 -3.20
N VAL A 151 9.38 23.87 -2.87
CA VAL A 151 9.69 23.49 -1.49
C VAL A 151 11.11 23.92 -1.12
N PRO A 152 11.43 24.08 0.19
CA PRO A 152 12.78 24.43 0.60
C PRO A 152 13.82 23.44 0.09
N ALA A 153 14.87 23.92 -0.57
CA ALA A 153 16.00 23.07 -0.95
C ALA A 153 16.74 22.58 0.31
N VAL A 154 16.99 21.29 0.36
CA VAL A 154 17.71 20.64 1.46
C VAL A 154 18.89 19.88 0.89
N HIS A 155 20.09 20.27 1.22
CA HIS A 155 21.28 19.49 0.89
C HIS A 155 21.37 18.29 1.86
N TYR A 156 21.10 17.09 1.36
CA TYR A 156 21.12 15.87 2.16
C TYR A 156 21.41 14.65 1.28
N ASP A 157 22.60 14.07 1.50
CA ASP A 157 23.00 12.78 0.92
C ASP A 157 22.66 11.68 1.94
N GLY A 158 21.43 11.18 1.86
CA GLY A 158 20.90 10.19 2.79
C GLY A 158 21.58 8.83 2.72
N PRO A 159 21.15 7.87 3.56
CA PRO A 159 21.68 6.51 3.54
C PRO A 159 21.53 5.87 2.15
N LYS A 160 22.51 5.06 1.79
CA LYS A 160 22.48 4.32 0.53
C LYS A 160 21.68 3.03 0.69
N THR A 161 20.93 2.68 -0.36
CA THR A 161 20.22 1.40 -0.44
C THR A 161 21.17 0.24 -0.15
N ASP A 162 20.78 -0.59 0.81
CA ASP A 162 21.55 -1.75 1.28
C ASP A 162 20.81 -3.04 0.92
N LEU A 163 21.25 -3.68 -0.15
CA LEU A 163 20.71 -4.93 -0.65
C LEU A 163 21.81 -5.97 -0.76
N PRO A 164 21.64 -7.18 -0.20
CA PRO A 164 22.60 -8.26 -0.33
C PRO A 164 22.68 -8.75 -1.78
N PHE A 165 23.81 -9.37 -2.14
CA PHE A 165 23.93 -10.08 -3.40
C PHE A 165 22.88 -11.22 -3.48
N PRO A 166 22.20 -11.40 -4.64
CA PRO A 166 22.39 -10.71 -5.93
C PRO A 166 21.50 -9.47 -6.13
N TYR A 167 20.68 -9.07 -5.16
CA TYR A 167 19.67 -8.01 -5.31
C TYR A 167 20.27 -6.60 -5.49
N ASN A 168 21.54 -6.41 -5.13
CA ASN A 168 22.29 -5.17 -5.37
C ASN A 168 22.69 -4.98 -6.85
N ILE A 169 22.48 -5.96 -7.72
CA ILE A 169 22.76 -5.84 -9.16
C ILE A 169 21.58 -5.16 -9.85
N ARG A 170 21.68 -3.84 -10.08
CA ARG A 170 20.60 -3.06 -10.72
C ARG A 170 20.22 -3.54 -12.13
N LEU A 171 21.11 -4.22 -12.84
CA LEU A 171 20.79 -4.81 -14.14
C LEU A 171 19.68 -5.86 -14.05
N MET A 172 19.51 -6.53 -12.91
CA MET A 172 18.40 -7.48 -12.69
C MET A 172 17.03 -6.80 -12.81
N MET A 173 16.95 -5.50 -12.52
CA MET A 173 15.71 -4.73 -12.66
C MET A 173 15.28 -4.59 -14.13
N PHE A 174 16.19 -4.75 -15.09
CA PHE A 174 15.79 -4.86 -16.51
C PHE A 174 14.88 -6.08 -16.73
N GLY A 175 15.27 -7.24 -16.20
CA GLY A 175 14.44 -8.46 -16.28
C GLY A 175 13.12 -8.32 -15.53
N TRP A 176 13.16 -7.70 -14.34
CA TRP A 176 11.96 -7.41 -13.55
C TRP A 176 10.99 -6.50 -14.32
N ASN A 177 11.50 -5.44 -14.92
CA ASN A 177 10.71 -4.50 -15.74
C ASN A 177 10.08 -5.20 -16.96
N LEU A 178 10.79 -6.12 -17.60
CA LEU A 178 10.22 -6.91 -18.70
C LEU A 178 9.00 -7.75 -18.26
N LEU A 179 9.02 -8.25 -17.02
CA LEU A 179 7.95 -9.09 -16.52
C LEU A 179 6.77 -8.27 -15.97
N PHE A 180 7.05 -7.20 -15.22
CA PHE A 180 6.07 -6.54 -14.37
C PHE A 180 5.77 -5.08 -14.74
N LEU A 181 6.67 -4.37 -15.42
CA LEU A 181 6.39 -2.99 -15.81
C LEU A 181 5.50 -2.97 -17.07
N ASN A 182 4.35 -2.30 -16.92
CA ASN A 182 3.49 -1.93 -18.04
C ASN A 182 3.43 -0.41 -18.11
N THR A 183 4.03 0.17 -19.16
CA THR A 183 4.08 1.61 -19.38
C THR A 183 2.85 2.15 -20.12
N ALA A 184 1.84 1.32 -20.35
CA ALA A 184 0.59 1.78 -20.95
C ALA A 184 -0.04 2.89 -20.08
N PRO A 185 -0.39 4.04 -20.67
CA PRO A 185 -1.05 5.10 -19.96
C PRO A 185 -2.41 4.66 -19.45
N PHE A 186 -2.94 5.37 -18.45
CA PHE A 186 -4.32 5.21 -18.06
C PHE A 186 -5.24 5.49 -19.26
N LYS A 187 -6.23 4.64 -19.45
CA LYS A 187 -7.21 4.79 -20.50
C LYS A 187 -8.60 4.85 -19.87
N ALA A 188 -9.26 5.99 -20.04
CA ALA A 188 -10.63 6.14 -19.58
C ALA A 188 -11.55 5.15 -20.30
N ASP A 189 -12.46 4.54 -19.55
CA ASP A 189 -13.51 3.67 -20.11
C ASP A 189 -14.70 4.55 -20.52
N PRO A 190 -15.01 4.65 -21.81
CA PRO A 190 -16.12 5.47 -22.30
C PRO A 190 -17.52 4.93 -21.90
N ALA A 191 -17.59 3.68 -21.43
CA ALA A 191 -18.83 3.10 -20.91
C ALA A 191 -19.11 3.48 -19.45
N GLN A 192 -18.14 4.09 -18.76
CA GLN A 192 -18.24 4.50 -17.37
C GLN A 192 -18.38 6.01 -17.23
N SER A 193 -18.85 6.45 -16.06
CA SER A 193 -18.97 7.87 -15.77
C SER A 193 -17.60 8.56 -15.67
N ALA A 194 -17.57 9.89 -15.80
CA ALA A 194 -16.37 10.68 -15.56
C ALA A 194 -15.84 10.49 -14.13
N GLU A 195 -16.75 10.42 -13.16
CA GLU A 195 -16.41 10.17 -11.75
C GLU A 195 -15.76 8.79 -11.55
N TRP A 196 -16.33 7.74 -12.13
CA TRP A 196 -15.72 6.41 -12.07
C TRP A 196 -14.30 6.41 -12.66
N ASN A 197 -14.14 7.03 -13.83
CA ASN A 197 -12.83 7.14 -14.50
C ASN A 197 -11.83 7.94 -13.65
N ARG A 198 -12.28 8.98 -12.95
CA ARG A 198 -11.44 9.73 -12.01
C ARG A 198 -11.02 8.87 -10.82
N GLY A 199 -11.94 8.11 -10.24
CA GLY A 199 -11.64 7.15 -9.18
C GLY A 199 -10.65 6.08 -9.61
N ALA A 200 -10.86 5.49 -10.79
CA ALA A 200 -9.95 4.52 -11.39
C ALA A 200 -8.53 5.10 -11.58
N TYR A 201 -8.42 6.32 -12.08
CA TYR A 201 -7.14 7.01 -12.26
C TYR A 201 -6.40 7.23 -10.94
N LEU A 202 -7.11 7.62 -9.89
CA LEU A 202 -6.53 7.82 -8.57
C LEU A 202 -6.10 6.49 -7.95
N VAL A 203 -6.94 5.49 -7.94
CA VAL A 203 -6.66 4.18 -7.30
C VAL A 203 -5.56 3.41 -8.01
N GLU A 204 -5.63 3.34 -9.34
CA GLU A 204 -4.75 2.54 -10.19
C GLU A 204 -3.43 3.25 -10.54
N GLY A 205 -3.36 4.55 -10.30
CA GLY A 205 -2.20 5.39 -10.61
C GLY A 205 -1.69 6.13 -9.38
N LEU A 206 -2.06 7.39 -9.24
CA LEU A 206 -1.41 8.31 -8.32
C LEU A 206 -1.54 7.91 -6.84
N GLY A 207 -2.72 7.46 -6.39
CA GLY A 207 -2.95 7.00 -5.03
C GLY A 207 -2.34 5.64 -4.71
N HIS A 208 -1.79 4.93 -5.70
CA HIS A 208 -1.05 3.66 -5.62
C HIS A 208 -1.64 2.61 -4.66
N CYS A 209 -2.96 2.56 -4.49
CA CYS A 209 -3.64 1.64 -3.57
C CYS A 209 -3.27 0.18 -3.82
N THR A 210 -3.02 -0.18 -5.10
CA THR A 210 -2.59 -1.52 -5.51
C THR A 210 -1.26 -1.94 -4.90
N SER A 211 -0.40 -0.99 -4.55
CA SER A 211 0.93 -1.28 -3.96
C SER A 211 0.84 -2.04 -2.65
N CYS A 212 -0.18 -1.74 -1.83
CA CYS A 212 -0.45 -2.40 -0.55
C CYS A 212 -1.58 -3.42 -0.65
N HIS A 213 -2.67 -3.07 -1.34
CA HIS A 213 -3.89 -3.87 -1.38
C HIS A 213 -3.91 -4.97 -2.46
N THR A 214 -2.79 -5.23 -3.14
CA THR A 214 -2.63 -6.36 -4.06
C THR A 214 -1.45 -7.23 -3.60
N ALA A 215 -1.69 -8.53 -3.43
CA ALA A 215 -0.65 -9.46 -3.02
C ALA A 215 0.52 -9.47 -4.01
N LYS A 216 1.73 -9.63 -3.50
CA LYS A 216 2.94 -9.74 -4.29
C LYS A 216 3.29 -11.19 -4.58
N ASN A 217 3.86 -11.44 -5.74
CA ASN A 217 4.46 -12.73 -6.06
C ASN A 217 5.89 -12.85 -5.45
N PRO A 218 6.54 -14.02 -5.48
CA PRO A 218 7.87 -14.21 -4.89
C PRO A 218 8.98 -13.32 -5.48
N LEU A 219 8.75 -12.68 -6.65
CA LEU A 219 9.68 -11.73 -7.25
C LEU A 219 9.36 -10.28 -6.90
N GLY A 220 8.39 -10.04 -6.01
CA GLY A 220 7.96 -8.70 -5.60
C GLY A 220 7.06 -7.96 -6.59
N GLY A 221 6.65 -8.59 -7.68
CA GLY A 221 5.68 -8.03 -8.62
C GLY A 221 4.23 -8.27 -8.17
N ASP A 222 3.30 -7.44 -8.65
CA ASP A 222 1.89 -7.58 -8.33
C ASP A 222 1.30 -8.90 -8.86
N ASN A 223 0.50 -9.57 -8.05
CA ASN A 223 -0.30 -10.71 -8.48
C ASN A 223 -1.66 -10.20 -8.98
N PHE A 224 -1.74 -9.93 -10.28
CA PHE A 224 -2.96 -9.38 -10.90
C PHE A 224 -4.16 -10.35 -10.86
N GLY A 225 -3.96 -11.63 -10.53
CA GLY A 225 -5.05 -12.58 -10.34
C GLY A 225 -5.90 -12.30 -9.09
N VAL A 226 -5.36 -11.49 -8.15
CA VAL A 226 -6.01 -11.09 -6.87
C VAL A 226 -5.91 -9.58 -6.68
N HIS A 227 -6.17 -8.83 -7.75
CA HIS A 227 -6.06 -7.37 -7.79
C HIS A 227 -6.96 -6.71 -6.74
N LEU A 228 -6.38 -5.88 -5.86
CA LEU A 228 -7.03 -5.19 -4.75
C LEU A 228 -7.75 -6.11 -3.73
N GLN A 229 -7.40 -7.41 -3.71
CA GLN A 229 -7.97 -8.40 -2.81
C GLN A 229 -7.11 -8.64 -1.55
N GLY A 230 -6.25 -7.70 -1.22
CA GLY A 230 -5.40 -7.70 -0.04
C GLY A 230 -3.96 -8.10 -0.31
N GLY A 231 -3.06 -7.67 0.57
CA GLY A 231 -1.64 -7.94 0.48
C GLY A 231 -0.91 -7.75 1.81
N GLU A 232 0.26 -8.36 1.96
CA GLU A 232 1.12 -8.19 3.12
C GLU A 232 2.10 -7.03 2.89
N LEU A 233 2.28 -6.19 3.91
CA LEU A 233 3.21 -5.07 3.90
C LEU A 233 3.79 -4.84 5.30
N GLN A 234 5.09 -4.98 5.47
CA GLN A 234 5.81 -4.59 6.72
C GLN A 234 5.17 -5.13 8.01
N GLY A 235 4.75 -6.39 8.02
CA GLY A 235 4.11 -7.00 9.19
C GLY A 235 2.63 -6.65 9.38
N TRP A 236 2.03 -5.96 8.43
CA TRP A 236 0.59 -5.69 8.33
C TRP A 236 -0.02 -6.45 7.14
N PHE A 237 -1.31 -6.64 7.19
CA PHE A 237 -2.12 -7.11 6.07
C PHE A 237 -3.07 -6.00 5.62
N ALA A 238 -2.84 -5.44 4.43
CA ALA A 238 -3.78 -4.53 3.79
C ALA A 238 -5.00 -5.34 3.33
N PRO A 239 -6.22 -5.08 3.84
CA PRO A 239 -7.38 -5.89 3.52
C PRO A 239 -7.83 -5.72 2.06
N GLU A 240 -8.72 -6.59 1.62
CA GLU A 240 -9.44 -6.42 0.35
C GLU A 240 -10.23 -5.12 0.36
N ILE A 241 -10.18 -4.38 -0.76
CA ILE A 241 -10.91 -3.12 -0.96
C ILE A 241 -11.82 -3.16 -2.20
N THR A 242 -12.27 -4.34 -2.57
CA THR A 242 -13.23 -4.58 -3.66
C THR A 242 -14.63 -4.87 -3.12
N GLY A 243 -15.56 -5.28 -3.98
CA GLY A 243 -16.98 -5.49 -3.65
C GLY A 243 -17.32 -6.73 -2.80
N ASN A 244 -16.35 -7.42 -2.20
CA ASN A 244 -16.63 -8.49 -1.24
C ASN A 244 -17.35 -7.92 -0.02
N VAL A 245 -18.49 -8.50 0.34
CA VAL A 245 -19.37 -8.00 1.42
C VAL A 245 -18.76 -8.19 2.80
N ARG A 246 -18.00 -9.27 3.02
CA ARG A 246 -17.46 -9.62 4.33
C ARG A 246 -16.02 -9.13 4.58
N GLN A 247 -15.15 -9.30 3.57
CA GLN A 247 -13.72 -8.98 3.70
C GLN A 247 -13.32 -7.68 2.98
N GLY A 248 -14.17 -7.18 2.08
CA GLY A 248 -13.98 -5.99 1.28
C GLY A 248 -14.92 -4.84 1.66
N LEU A 249 -15.25 -4.00 0.68
CA LEU A 249 -16.07 -2.80 0.86
C LEU A 249 -17.53 -3.00 0.37
N GLY A 250 -17.93 -4.23 0.02
CA GLY A 250 -19.24 -4.51 -0.58
C GLY A 250 -20.42 -4.04 0.26
N ASP A 251 -20.33 -4.15 1.59
CA ASP A 251 -21.36 -3.75 2.54
C ASP A 251 -21.22 -2.27 3.03
N TRP A 252 -20.19 -1.55 2.58
CA TRP A 252 -20.01 -0.15 2.95
C TRP A 252 -20.79 0.76 2.00
N SER A 253 -21.34 1.87 2.50
CA SER A 253 -21.81 2.96 1.63
C SER A 253 -20.63 3.77 1.09
N ASN A 254 -20.84 4.52 0.01
CA ASN A 254 -19.80 5.44 -0.49
C ASN A 254 -19.44 6.48 0.58
N ASP A 255 -20.42 6.97 1.33
CA ASP A 255 -20.19 7.96 2.40
C ASP A 255 -19.34 7.38 3.54
N GLU A 256 -19.55 6.11 3.92
CA GLU A 256 -18.71 5.44 4.91
C GLU A 256 -17.25 5.29 4.42
N ILE A 257 -17.05 5.03 3.13
CA ILE A 257 -15.71 4.97 2.52
C ILE A 257 -15.08 6.37 2.52
N VAL A 258 -15.81 7.39 2.06
CA VAL A 258 -15.34 8.79 2.06
C VAL A 258 -14.97 9.24 3.46
N GLN A 259 -15.84 8.99 4.45
CA GLN A 259 -15.58 9.32 5.84
C GLN A 259 -14.29 8.66 6.34
N TYR A 260 -14.13 7.36 6.11
CA TYR A 260 -12.93 6.62 6.51
C TYR A 260 -11.66 7.16 5.86
N LEU A 261 -11.68 7.40 4.56
CA LEU A 261 -10.52 7.94 3.84
C LEU A 261 -10.20 9.38 4.27
N LYS A 262 -11.21 10.18 4.60
CA LYS A 262 -11.05 11.59 5.01
C LYS A 262 -10.57 11.76 6.45
N THR A 263 -11.09 10.94 7.35
CA THR A 263 -10.93 11.15 8.81
C THR A 263 -10.15 10.05 9.50
N GLY A 264 -9.90 8.95 8.82
CA GLY A 264 -9.29 7.75 9.38
C GLY A 264 -10.24 6.91 10.23
N ALA A 265 -11.52 7.28 10.34
CA ALA A 265 -12.49 6.57 11.16
C ALA A 265 -13.90 6.65 10.58
N ASN A 266 -14.70 5.63 10.80
CA ASN A 266 -16.15 5.62 10.58
C ASN A 266 -16.84 4.72 11.60
N ALA A 267 -18.12 4.41 11.43
CA ALA A 267 -18.86 3.53 12.33
C ALA A 267 -18.32 2.10 12.42
N ARG A 268 -17.53 1.64 11.44
CA ARG A 268 -17.08 0.25 11.30
C ARG A 268 -15.65 0.04 11.78
N THR A 269 -14.78 1.02 11.55
CA THR A 269 -13.35 0.82 11.81
C THR A 269 -12.60 2.14 11.98
N VAL A 270 -11.37 2.02 12.48
CA VAL A 270 -10.38 3.10 12.61
C VAL A 270 -9.11 2.68 11.89
N ALA A 271 -8.55 3.56 11.09
CA ALA A 271 -7.29 3.35 10.39
C ALA A 271 -6.14 3.28 11.40
N SER A 272 -5.27 2.30 11.25
CA SER A 272 -4.07 2.14 12.07
C SER A 272 -2.88 1.71 11.20
N GLY A 273 -1.67 1.81 11.74
CA GLY A 273 -0.44 1.44 11.05
C GLY A 273 -0.27 2.20 9.71
N PRO A 274 0.20 1.55 8.64
CA PRO A 274 0.45 2.21 7.35
C PRO A 274 -0.79 2.91 6.77
N MET A 275 -2.00 2.40 7.04
CA MET A 275 -3.21 3.08 6.56
C MET A 275 -3.50 4.37 7.33
N ALA A 276 -3.18 4.43 8.63
CA ALA A 276 -3.27 5.69 9.39
C ALA A 276 -2.28 6.73 8.85
N GLU A 277 -1.09 6.32 8.47
CA GLU A 277 -0.09 7.19 7.82
C GLU A 277 -0.59 7.72 6.47
N ALA A 278 -1.14 6.84 5.61
CA ALA A 278 -1.72 7.24 4.33
C ALA A 278 -2.88 8.22 4.49
N VAL A 279 -3.74 8.06 5.50
CA VAL A 279 -4.80 9.03 5.82
C VAL A 279 -4.19 10.35 6.28
N THR A 280 -3.24 10.31 7.21
CA THR A 280 -2.65 11.51 7.81
C THR A 280 -1.90 12.34 6.78
N ASN A 281 -1.09 11.72 5.93
CA ASN A 281 -0.20 12.44 5.01
C ASN A 281 -0.87 12.77 3.66
N SER A 282 -1.85 11.98 3.24
CA SER A 282 -2.43 12.04 1.90
C SER A 282 -3.94 12.21 1.91
N LEU A 283 -4.69 11.16 2.26
CA LEU A 283 -6.11 11.06 1.94
C LEU A 283 -6.97 12.14 2.59
N GLN A 284 -6.66 12.59 3.81
CA GLN A 284 -7.39 13.69 4.46
C GLN A 284 -7.36 15.00 3.66
N HIS A 285 -6.36 15.19 2.81
CA HIS A 285 -6.14 16.40 2.01
C HIS A 285 -6.85 16.35 0.66
N LEU A 286 -7.38 15.20 0.26
CA LEU A 286 -8.14 15.08 -0.97
C LEU A 286 -9.51 15.75 -0.83
N SER A 287 -10.04 16.23 -1.97
CA SER A 287 -11.39 16.75 -2.02
C SER A 287 -12.43 15.66 -1.84
N ASP A 288 -13.58 16.02 -1.32
CA ASP A 288 -14.67 15.06 -1.12
C ASP A 288 -15.13 14.46 -2.46
N SER A 289 -15.05 15.22 -3.56
CA SER A 289 -15.35 14.71 -4.91
C SER A 289 -14.36 13.64 -5.38
N ASP A 290 -13.05 13.80 -5.12
CA ASP A 290 -12.06 12.78 -5.49
C ASP A 290 -12.14 11.56 -4.56
N LEU A 291 -12.42 11.74 -3.27
CA LEU A 291 -12.69 10.62 -2.35
C LEU A 291 -13.95 9.84 -2.72
N HIS A 292 -15.01 10.54 -3.14
CA HIS A 292 -16.23 9.89 -3.63
C HIS A 292 -15.98 9.14 -4.93
N ALA A 293 -15.22 9.71 -5.86
CA ALA A 293 -14.79 9.02 -7.08
C ALA A 293 -14.02 7.72 -6.77
N ILE A 294 -13.10 7.74 -5.80
CA ILE A 294 -12.40 6.54 -5.31
C ILE A 294 -13.42 5.51 -4.80
N ALA A 295 -14.40 5.92 -3.98
CA ALA A 295 -15.42 5.03 -3.45
C ALA A 295 -16.27 4.39 -4.57
N VAL A 296 -16.72 5.18 -5.54
CA VAL A 296 -17.48 4.71 -6.71
C VAL A 296 -16.70 3.67 -7.50
N TYR A 297 -15.41 3.91 -7.74
CA TYR A 297 -14.57 2.95 -8.44
C TYR A 297 -14.39 1.65 -7.65
N LEU A 298 -13.95 1.72 -6.40
CA LEU A 298 -13.69 0.54 -5.57
C LEU A 298 -14.93 -0.34 -5.39
N LYS A 299 -16.08 0.27 -5.18
CA LYS A 299 -17.38 -0.43 -5.05
C LYS A 299 -17.82 -1.13 -6.33
N SER A 300 -17.38 -0.66 -7.50
CA SER A 300 -17.71 -1.27 -8.79
C SER A 300 -16.90 -2.53 -9.09
N LEU A 301 -15.79 -2.75 -8.37
CA LEU A 301 -14.91 -3.89 -8.60
C LEU A 301 -15.56 -5.17 -8.08
N PRO A 302 -15.47 -6.29 -8.82
CA PRO A 302 -16.00 -7.57 -8.35
C PRO A 302 -15.23 -8.01 -7.11
N GLY A 303 -15.97 -8.41 -6.07
CA GLY A 303 -15.40 -8.98 -4.86
C GLY A 303 -14.78 -10.35 -5.10
N SER A 304 -13.81 -10.73 -4.25
CA SER A 304 -13.34 -12.11 -4.19
C SER A 304 -14.50 -13.06 -3.82
N LYS A 305 -14.30 -14.36 -4.03
CA LYS A 305 -15.25 -15.35 -3.54
C LYS A 305 -15.31 -15.28 -2.01
N ASP A 306 -16.53 -15.25 -1.48
CA ASP A 306 -16.73 -15.31 -0.04
C ASP A 306 -16.49 -16.73 0.47
N GLU A 307 -15.33 -16.97 1.05
CA GLU A 307 -14.96 -18.22 1.69
C GLU A 307 -15.06 -18.04 3.21
N SER A 308 -16.26 -18.24 3.76
CA SER A 308 -16.44 -18.27 5.21
C SER A 308 -15.76 -19.50 5.82
N ALA A 309 -14.96 -19.31 6.87
CA ALA A 309 -14.37 -20.42 7.60
C ALA A 309 -15.42 -21.12 8.48
N PRO A 310 -15.24 -22.42 8.79
CA PRO A 310 -16.04 -23.08 9.82
C PRO A 310 -15.91 -22.35 11.15
N LEU A 311 -17.04 -22.15 11.84
CA LEU A 311 -17.04 -21.54 13.18
C LEU A 311 -16.18 -22.37 14.14
N ALA A 312 -15.30 -21.71 14.88
CA ALA A 312 -14.58 -22.35 15.96
C ALA A 312 -15.54 -22.76 17.08
N LYS A 313 -15.50 -24.06 17.45
CA LYS A 313 -16.32 -24.64 18.50
C LYS A 313 -15.42 -25.46 19.44
N ASN A 314 -14.64 -24.76 20.24
CA ASN A 314 -13.68 -25.40 21.15
C ASN A 314 -13.44 -24.54 22.39
N SER A 315 -12.60 -25.01 23.31
CA SER A 315 -12.21 -24.30 24.52
C SER A 315 -11.60 -22.91 24.24
N ALA A 316 -11.04 -22.67 23.05
CA ALA A 316 -10.53 -21.37 22.68
C ALA A 316 -11.64 -20.30 22.67
N MET A 317 -12.87 -20.66 22.30
CA MET A 317 -14.01 -19.72 22.35
C MET A 317 -14.39 -19.33 23.78
N GLU A 318 -14.37 -20.28 24.73
CA GLU A 318 -14.70 -20.02 26.14
C GLU A 318 -13.58 -19.20 26.81
N ASN A 319 -12.34 -19.64 26.66
CA ASN A 319 -11.17 -18.92 27.19
C ASN A 319 -11.05 -17.52 26.57
N GLY A 320 -11.20 -17.42 25.24
CA GLY A 320 -11.15 -16.14 24.54
C GLY A 320 -12.23 -15.17 24.96
N LYS A 321 -13.47 -15.67 25.24
CA LYS A 321 -14.56 -14.86 25.78
C LYS A 321 -14.22 -14.27 27.15
N ALA A 322 -13.66 -15.07 28.05
CA ALA A 322 -13.22 -14.60 29.37
C ALA A 322 -12.12 -13.55 29.24
N LEU A 323 -11.09 -13.82 28.44
CA LEU A 323 -9.99 -12.88 28.17
C LEU A 323 -10.49 -11.58 27.57
N TYR A 324 -11.46 -11.64 26.66
CA TYR A 324 -12.09 -10.47 26.06
C TYR A 324 -12.84 -9.63 27.08
N ALA A 325 -13.65 -10.26 27.95
CA ALA A 325 -14.38 -9.57 28.99
C ALA A 325 -13.45 -8.81 29.94
N ASP A 326 -12.32 -9.41 30.31
CA ASP A 326 -11.38 -8.86 31.26
C ASP A 326 -10.48 -7.75 30.69
N ASN A 327 -10.19 -7.77 29.37
CA ASN A 327 -9.15 -6.91 28.80
C ASN A 327 -9.63 -5.99 27.68
N CYS A 328 -10.75 -6.31 27.00
CA CYS A 328 -11.13 -5.66 25.75
C CYS A 328 -12.51 -4.98 25.82
N ALA A 329 -13.44 -5.56 26.60
CA ALA A 329 -14.84 -5.16 26.59
C ALA A 329 -15.07 -3.73 27.10
N ALA A 330 -14.18 -3.19 27.94
CA ALA A 330 -14.28 -1.81 28.43
C ALA A 330 -14.27 -0.78 27.29
N CYS A 331 -13.45 -1.01 26.24
CA CYS A 331 -13.35 -0.13 25.08
C CYS A 331 -14.18 -0.64 23.90
N HIS A 332 -14.07 -1.94 23.58
CA HIS A 332 -14.74 -2.52 22.40
C HIS A 332 -16.18 -2.96 22.64
N GLN A 333 -16.71 -2.77 23.86
CA GLN A 333 -18.05 -3.17 24.32
C GLN A 333 -18.25 -4.69 24.32
N ASN A 334 -19.19 -5.19 25.13
CA ASN A 334 -19.51 -6.63 25.18
C ASN A 334 -20.06 -7.16 23.83
N SER A 335 -20.71 -6.30 23.07
CA SER A 335 -21.26 -6.56 21.73
C SER A 335 -20.23 -6.49 20.61
N GLY A 336 -18.99 -6.07 20.88
CA GLY A 336 -17.96 -5.86 19.88
C GLY A 336 -18.20 -4.65 18.96
N GLU A 337 -19.11 -3.74 19.32
CA GLU A 337 -19.51 -2.58 18.48
C GLU A 337 -18.54 -1.40 18.59
N GLY A 338 -17.67 -1.41 19.61
CA GLY A 338 -16.72 -0.33 19.85
C GLY A 338 -17.39 0.99 20.22
N VAL A 339 -16.71 2.10 19.91
CA VAL A 339 -17.21 3.47 20.11
C VAL A 339 -17.06 4.22 18.79
N HIS A 340 -18.16 4.73 18.28
CA HIS A 340 -18.21 5.39 16.97
C HIS A 340 -17.08 6.43 16.80
N ASN A 341 -16.36 6.35 15.71
CA ASN A 341 -15.23 7.22 15.34
C ASN A 341 -14.03 7.23 16.32
N MET A 342 -14.02 6.38 17.34
CA MET A 342 -12.96 6.37 18.36
C MET A 342 -12.36 4.97 18.54
N VAL A 343 -13.19 3.97 18.85
CA VAL A 343 -12.77 2.59 19.07
C VAL A 343 -13.39 1.73 17.96
N PRO A 344 -12.59 1.03 17.16
CA PRO A 344 -13.14 0.28 16.03
C PRO A 344 -14.13 -0.79 16.50
N ALA A 345 -15.20 -0.99 15.74
CA ALA A 345 -16.02 -2.17 15.87
C ALA A 345 -15.17 -3.41 15.55
N LEU A 346 -15.31 -4.46 16.34
CA LEU A 346 -14.76 -5.79 16.07
C LEU A 346 -15.79 -6.68 15.36
N LYS A 347 -17.07 -6.42 15.66
CA LYS A 347 -18.22 -7.04 15.00
C LYS A 347 -18.31 -6.56 13.55
N GLY A 348 -18.31 -7.50 12.60
CA GLY A 348 -18.42 -7.19 11.17
C GLY A 348 -17.21 -6.46 10.57
N ASN A 349 -16.12 -6.35 11.30
CA ASN A 349 -14.92 -5.64 10.83
C ASN A 349 -14.18 -6.45 9.78
N ASN A 350 -13.91 -5.84 8.63
CA ASN A 350 -13.25 -6.48 7.49
C ASN A 350 -11.83 -6.97 7.84
N GLY A 351 -11.05 -6.18 8.57
CA GLY A 351 -9.71 -6.57 9.01
C GLY A 351 -9.72 -7.74 10.02
N VAL A 352 -10.76 -7.81 10.88
CA VAL A 352 -10.97 -8.95 11.79
C VAL A 352 -11.35 -10.20 11.03
N GLN A 353 -12.14 -10.06 9.96
CA GLN A 353 -12.63 -11.16 9.13
C GLN A 353 -11.70 -11.53 7.97
N ALA A 354 -10.60 -10.81 7.78
CA ALA A 354 -9.60 -11.14 6.79
C ALA A 354 -9.12 -12.60 6.93
N SER A 355 -8.71 -13.23 5.83
CA SER A 355 -8.21 -14.61 5.84
C SER A 355 -6.99 -14.78 6.77
N GLN A 356 -6.14 -13.77 6.86
CA GLN A 356 -4.94 -13.74 7.70
C GLN A 356 -5.21 -13.05 9.04
N PRO A 357 -4.71 -13.59 10.17
CA PRO A 357 -4.83 -12.95 11.48
C PRO A 357 -3.78 -11.87 11.74
N THR A 358 -2.99 -11.48 10.74
CA THR A 358 -1.82 -10.61 10.86
C THR A 358 -2.14 -9.32 11.63
N ASN A 359 -3.20 -8.60 11.22
CA ASN A 359 -3.54 -7.30 11.86
C ASN A 359 -3.97 -7.45 13.30
N ILE A 360 -4.85 -8.40 13.61
CA ILE A 360 -5.30 -8.59 15.00
C ILE A 360 -4.14 -8.98 15.91
N LEU A 361 -3.23 -9.84 15.43
CA LEU A 361 -2.03 -10.22 16.19
C LEU A 361 -1.06 -9.05 16.35
N HIS A 362 -0.83 -8.28 15.27
CA HIS A 362 0.03 -7.09 15.32
C HIS A 362 -0.47 -6.09 16.35
N VAL A 363 -1.76 -5.75 16.29
CA VAL A 363 -2.38 -4.77 17.21
C VAL A 363 -2.40 -5.28 18.66
N LEU A 364 -2.66 -6.56 18.89
CA LEU A 364 -2.58 -7.13 20.24
C LEU A 364 -1.17 -7.11 20.81
N MET A 365 -0.16 -7.33 19.99
CA MET A 365 1.24 -7.37 20.44
C MET A 365 1.83 -5.99 20.72
N ASN A 366 1.58 -5.04 19.80
CA ASN A 366 2.30 -3.76 19.76
C ASN A 366 1.40 -2.55 20.07
N GLY A 367 0.11 -2.76 20.28
CA GLY A 367 -0.83 -1.66 20.32
C GLY A 367 -1.08 -1.08 18.93
N ALA A 368 -1.85 -0.01 18.86
CA ALA A 368 -2.11 0.74 17.64
C ALA A 368 -2.57 2.15 17.93
N GLN A 369 -2.12 3.10 17.11
CA GLN A 369 -2.59 4.47 17.11
C GLN A 369 -3.42 4.75 15.86
N GLY A 370 -4.52 5.46 16.02
CA GLY A 370 -5.36 5.89 14.90
C GLY A 370 -4.73 7.07 14.13
N ALA A 371 -5.29 7.37 12.97
CA ALA A 371 -4.85 8.50 12.16
C ALA A 371 -5.08 9.84 12.88
N ALA A 372 -4.06 10.70 12.88
CA ALA A 372 -4.21 12.10 13.29
C ALA A 372 -4.62 12.94 12.08
N THR A 373 -5.80 13.56 12.14
CA THR A 373 -6.35 14.36 11.05
C THR A 373 -6.82 15.73 11.54
N ALA A 374 -7.09 16.64 10.62
CA ALA A 374 -7.61 17.96 10.99
C ALA A 374 -8.96 17.88 11.75
N SER A 375 -9.77 16.86 11.48
CA SER A 375 -11.04 16.62 12.17
C SER A 375 -10.89 15.81 13.47
N ASN A 376 -9.79 15.07 13.63
CA ASN A 376 -9.48 14.28 14.81
C ASN A 376 -7.96 14.35 15.09
N PRO A 377 -7.47 15.46 15.68
CA PRO A 377 -6.04 15.67 15.91
C PRO A 377 -5.44 14.77 16.98
N THR A 378 -6.26 14.21 17.86
CA THR A 378 -5.86 13.25 18.91
C THR A 378 -6.65 11.96 18.71
N SER A 379 -6.08 11.00 18.02
CA SER A 379 -6.69 9.69 17.84
C SER A 379 -6.60 8.86 19.13
N ALA A 380 -7.51 7.90 19.28
CA ALA A 380 -7.43 6.94 20.36
C ALA A 380 -6.30 5.93 20.13
N ASP A 381 -5.63 5.54 21.21
CA ASP A 381 -4.61 4.50 21.21
C ASP A 381 -5.16 3.21 21.81
N MET A 382 -4.85 2.09 21.19
CA MET A 382 -5.02 0.77 21.76
C MET A 382 -3.71 0.35 22.45
N PRO A 383 -3.72 -0.02 23.73
CA PRO A 383 -2.52 -0.46 24.44
C PRO A 383 -2.02 -1.81 23.90
N GLU A 384 -0.72 -2.05 24.06
CA GLU A 384 -0.09 -3.35 23.78
C GLU A 384 -0.38 -4.39 24.86
N PHE A 385 -0.59 -5.62 24.45
CA PHE A 385 -0.77 -6.79 25.31
C PHE A 385 0.34 -7.84 25.15
N GLY A 386 1.34 -7.56 24.30
CA GLY A 386 2.44 -8.45 23.99
C GLY A 386 3.23 -8.93 25.22
N TRP A 387 3.40 -8.06 26.18
CA TRP A 387 4.08 -8.34 27.45
C TRP A 387 3.21 -9.09 28.48
N LYS A 388 1.90 -9.00 28.35
CA LYS A 388 0.93 -9.50 29.34
C LYS A 388 0.37 -10.88 28.99
N MET A 389 0.14 -11.15 27.69
CA MET A 389 -0.54 -12.36 27.23
C MET A 389 0.46 -13.39 26.69
N THR A 390 0.26 -14.64 27.06
CA THR A 390 0.94 -15.76 26.43
C THR A 390 0.43 -15.99 25.02
N ASP A 391 1.19 -16.71 24.19
CA ASP A 391 0.80 -17.03 22.80
C ASP A 391 -0.55 -17.79 22.76
N GLN A 392 -0.82 -18.67 23.74
CA GLN A 392 -2.11 -19.37 23.79
C GLN A 392 -3.26 -18.41 24.11
N GLN A 393 -3.07 -17.48 25.04
CA GLN A 393 -4.10 -16.49 25.38
C GLN A 393 -4.39 -15.55 24.21
N MET A 394 -3.35 -15.13 23.48
CA MET A 394 -3.53 -14.34 22.26
C MET A 394 -4.27 -15.12 21.18
N ALA A 395 -3.95 -16.40 21.00
CA ALA A 395 -4.64 -17.26 20.05
C ALA A 395 -6.12 -17.41 20.42
N ASP A 396 -6.42 -17.66 21.70
CA ASP A 396 -7.79 -17.85 22.20
C ASP A 396 -8.63 -16.57 22.05
N VAL A 397 -8.13 -15.41 22.49
CA VAL A 397 -8.87 -14.14 22.37
C VAL A 397 -9.04 -13.72 20.90
N SER A 398 -8.04 -13.93 20.06
CA SER A 398 -8.13 -13.66 18.61
C SER A 398 -9.15 -14.57 17.95
N THR A 399 -9.19 -15.85 18.30
CA THR A 399 -10.18 -16.82 17.80
C THR A 399 -11.58 -16.39 18.22
N TYR A 400 -11.77 -15.97 19.47
CA TYR A 400 -13.07 -15.48 19.95
C TYR A 400 -13.53 -14.26 19.15
N ILE A 401 -12.70 -13.22 19.03
CA ILE A 401 -13.03 -11.99 18.30
C ILE A 401 -13.39 -12.29 16.84
N ARG A 402 -12.65 -13.19 16.21
CA ARG A 402 -12.84 -13.59 14.81
C ARG A 402 -14.05 -14.51 14.57
N ASN A 403 -14.71 -15.01 15.63
CA ASN A 403 -15.86 -15.91 15.53
C ASN A 403 -17.07 -15.47 16.38
N ALA A 404 -16.99 -14.35 17.10
CA ALA A 404 -18.10 -13.79 17.89
C ALA A 404 -18.93 -12.82 17.05
N TRP A 405 -20.12 -12.51 17.51
CA TRP A 405 -21.03 -11.47 16.99
C TRP A 405 -21.38 -11.59 15.50
N GLY A 406 -21.31 -12.78 14.94
CA GLY A 406 -21.54 -13.04 13.52
C GLY A 406 -20.28 -13.01 12.65
N ASN A 407 -19.11 -12.71 13.22
CA ASN A 407 -17.84 -12.91 12.54
C ASN A 407 -17.62 -14.40 12.25
N GLN A 408 -16.98 -14.70 11.13
CA GLN A 408 -16.74 -16.07 10.68
C GLN A 408 -15.42 -16.15 9.90
N ALA A 409 -14.31 -16.08 10.65
CA ALA A 409 -12.97 -16.15 10.09
C ALA A 409 -12.16 -17.33 10.67
N PRO A 410 -11.07 -17.75 10.04
CA PRO A 410 -10.26 -18.86 10.53
C PRO A 410 -9.82 -18.68 11.98
N ALA A 411 -9.85 -19.77 12.76
CA ALA A 411 -9.30 -19.78 14.11
C ALA A 411 -7.80 -19.47 14.08
N VAL A 412 -7.30 -18.91 15.16
CA VAL A 412 -5.87 -18.58 15.32
C VAL A 412 -5.22 -19.62 16.21
N SER A 413 -4.11 -20.17 15.77
CA SER A 413 -3.32 -21.13 16.54
C SER A 413 -2.21 -20.43 17.35
N LYS A 414 -1.70 -21.11 18.36
CA LYS A 414 -0.50 -20.68 19.10
C LYS A 414 0.71 -20.51 18.17
N ASP A 415 0.81 -21.36 17.14
CA ASP A 415 1.92 -21.30 16.18
C ASP A 415 1.82 -20.06 15.28
N ASP A 416 0.61 -19.60 14.94
CA ASP A 416 0.41 -18.32 14.22
C ASP A 416 0.91 -17.16 15.07
N VAL A 417 0.61 -17.18 16.36
CA VAL A 417 1.08 -16.15 17.30
C VAL A 417 2.60 -16.16 17.41
N ALA A 418 3.22 -17.34 17.61
CA ALA A 418 4.66 -17.48 17.69
C ALA A 418 5.37 -17.05 16.40
N LYS A 419 4.79 -17.33 15.24
CA LYS A 419 5.28 -16.85 13.95
C LYS A 419 5.18 -15.33 13.84
N ALA A 420 4.05 -14.75 14.23
CA ALA A 420 3.85 -13.29 14.21
C ALA A 420 4.89 -12.58 15.11
N ARG A 421 5.15 -13.05 16.34
CA ARG A 421 6.20 -12.48 17.21
C ARG A 421 7.56 -12.45 16.53
N LYS A 422 8.00 -13.57 15.93
CA LYS A 422 9.29 -13.64 15.23
C LYS A 422 9.39 -12.66 14.07
N THR A 423 8.29 -12.46 13.34
CA THR A 423 8.25 -11.51 12.22
C THR A 423 8.37 -10.07 12.71
N GLN A 424 7.73 -9.76 13.85
CA GLN A 424 7.72 -8.42 14.44
C GLN A 424 9.05 -8.09 15.13
N ASP A 425 9.65 -9.03 15.84
CA ASP A 425 10.99 -8.86 16.41
C ASP A 425 12.02 -8.55 15.31
N GLY A 426 11.91 -9.22 14.17
CA GLY A 426 12.72 -8.93 12.98
C GLY A 426 12.45 -7.52 12.40
N ALA A 427 11.20 -7.09 12.35
CA ALA A 427 10.83 -5.76 11.87
C ALA A 427 11.25 -4.64 12.85
N ALA A 428 11.08 -4.85 14.16
CA ALA A 428 11.52 -3.92 15.19
C ALA A 428 13.06 -3.76 15.24
N ALA A 429 13.80 -4.85 15.05
CA ALA A 429 15.27 -4.81 14.95
C ALA A 429 15.76 -3.99 13.73
N LEU A 430 14.94 -3.89 12.66
CA LEU A 430 15.24 -3.09 11.48
C LEU A 430 14.79 -1.61 11.62
N HIS A 431 13.86 -1.31 12.55
CA HIS A 431 13.41 0.05 12.82
C HIS A 431 14.23 0.76 13.92
N ASN A 432 15.01 0.02 14.69
CA ASN A 432 15.92 0.55 15.71
C ASN A 432 17.35 0.12 15.37
N PRO A 433 18.08 0.78 14.47
CA PRO A 433 19.50 0.59 14.40
C PRO A 433 20.07 0.99 15.79
N ALA A 434 20.82 0.09 16.41
CA ALA A 434 21.51 0.37 17.65
C ALA A 434 22.28 1.71 17.56
N PRO A 435 22.40 2.46 18.67
CA PRO A 435 23.00 3.79 18.70
C PRO A 435 24.44 3.83 18.20
#